data_e37bd88460590fb9ee0f0b36358728cb
#
_entry.id   e37bd88460590fb9ee0f0b36358728cb
#
_cell.length_a   1.000
_cell.length_b   1.000
_cell.length_c   1.000
_cell.angle_alpha   90.00
_cell.angle_beta   90.00
_cell.angle_gamma   90.00
#
_symmetry.space_group_name_H-M   'P 1'
#
loop_
_entity.id
_entity.type
_entity.pdbx_description
1 polymer ?
#
loop_
_entity_poly.entity_id
_entity_poly.type
_entity_poly.pdbx_seq_one_letter_code
_entity_poly.pdbx_strand_id
1 'polypeptide(L)'
;AEESTYARCVVPSQRLQFTIVSRSRSLPGARGFGASRSRKDHRLHVVNRRRVSCTAQRGSGTVLLASMALGVVVAVWGAMIISGWYSTSRLAHHSADIAALAAAQAHEKGIEPCSVARKAAQANETTLSSCTVDASSVDYVVTVSVTAQLRPMLHIPRAPRTITVTSLAGPQK
;
A
#
# COMPACT_ATOMS: atom_id res chain seq x y z
N ALA A 1 0.07 -34.15 29.16
CA ALA A 1 0.47 -32.78 28.81
C ALA A 1 -0.81 -31.94 28.71
N GLU A 2 -1.21 -31.32 29.85
CA GLU A 2 -2.37 -30.44 29.94
C GLU A 2 -1.96 -29.06 29.46
N GLU A 3 -2.53 -28.66 28.35
CA GLU A 3 -2.39 -27.34 27.81
C GLU A 3 -3.41 -26.42 28.49
N SER A 4 -2.89 -25.68 29.47
CA SER A 4 -3.65 -24.68 30.26
C SER A 4 -4.14 -23.56 29.37
N THR A 5 -5.42 -23.60 29.03
CA THR A 5 -6.09 -22.57 28.23
C THR A 5 -6.36 -21.34 29.11
N TYR A 6 -5.46 -20.34 29.07
CA TYR A 6 -5.69 -19.04 29.70
C TYR A 6 -6.73 -18.25 28.89
N ALA A 7 -7.95 -18.21 29.36
CA ALA A 7 -8.97 -17.29 28.87
C ALA A 7 -8.72 -15.89 29.46
N ARG A 8 -8.15 -14.97 28.70
CA ARG A 8 -8.12 -13.54 29.03
C ARG A 8 -9.47 -12.90 28.69
N CYS A 9 -10.24 -12.60 29.72
CA CYS A 9 -11.38 -11.67 29.58
C CYS A 9 -10.83 -10.25 29.43
N VAL A 10 -10.92 -9.70 28.20
CA VAL A 10 -10.65 -8.26 27.97
C VAL A 10 -11.89 -7.51 28.40
N VAL A 11 -11.81 -6.79 29.52
CA VAL A 11 -12.81 -5.83 29.95
C VAL A 11 -12.62 -4.57 29.09
N PRO A 12 -13.65 -4.07 28.37
CA PRO A 12 -13.54 -2.81 27.66
C PRO A 12 -13.32 -1.69 28.69
N SER A 13 -12.29 -0.89 28.45
CA SER A 13 -11.86 0.25 29.26
C SER A 13 -12.99 1.28 29.41
N GLN A 14 -13.80 1.14 30.43
CA GLN A 14 -14.66 2.16 30.97
C GLN A 14 -14.15 2.48 32.38
N ARG A 15 -13.67 3.69 32.52
CA ARG A 15 -13.34 4.42 33.78
C ARG A 15 -13.42 3.60 35.05
N LEU A 16 -12.26 3.24 35.58
CA LEU A 16 -12.10 2.77 36.94
C LEU A 16 -12.50 3.92 37.91
N GLN A 17 -13.73 3.88 38.39
CA GLN A 17 -14.07 4.56 39.62
C GLN A 17 -13.66 3.65 40.76
N PHE A 18 -12.53 3.97 41.37
CA PHE A 18 -12.11 3.35 42.62
C PHE A 18 -13.06 3.81 43.73
N THR A 19 -14.05 2.98 44.05
CA THR A 19 -14.78 3.11 45.30
C THR A 19 -13.98 2.45 46.41
N ILE A 20 -13.29 3.24 47.21
CA ILE A 20 -12.60 2.77 48.42
C ILE A 20 -13.67 2.32 49.40
N VAL A 21 -13.92 1.02 49.49
CA VAL A 21 -14.71 0.43 50.54
C VAL A 21 -13.81 0.35 51.77
N SER A 22 -13.95 1.35 52.67
CA SER A 22 -13.35 1.35 54.00
C SER A 22 -13.92 0.18 54.80
N ARG A 23 -13.12 -0.85 54.94
CA ARG A 23 -13.43 -2.01 55.80
C ARG A 23 -13.11 -1.62 57.23
N SER A 24 -14.12 -1.11 57.95
CA SER A 24 -14.05 -0.89 59.40
C SER A 24 -13.94 -2.25 60.11
N ARG A 25 -12.78 -2.50 60.69
CA ARG A 25 -12.56 -3.60 61.63
C ARG A 25 -13.16 -3.15 62.96
N SER A 26 -14.31 -3.68 63.36
CA SER A 26 -14.78 -3.58 64.73
C SER A 26 -14.28 -4.75 65.54
N LEU A 27 -13.59 -4.40 66.61
CA LEU A 27 -13.11 -5.27 67.71
C LEU A 27 -14.26 -5.83 68.53
N PRO A 28 -14.13 -6.99 69.13
CA PRO A 28 -15.17 -7.59 69.97
C PRO A 28 -15.02 -7.10 71.42
N GLY A 29 -16.14 -6.68 72.05
CA GLY A 29 -16.16 -6.41 73.48
C GLY A 29 -17.51 -5.95 74.03
N ALA A 30 -18.06 -6.76 74.92
CA ALA A 30 -19.00 -6.47 76.01
C ALA A 30 -20.51 -6.54 75.75
N ARG A 31 -21.09 -7.60 76.25
CA ARG A 31 -22.29 -7.88 77.01
C ARG A 31 -23.29 -6.69 77.21
N GLY A 32 -24.54 -6.97 76.83
CA GLY A 32 -25.69 -6.12 77.20
C GLY A 32 -27.00 -6.74 76.75
N PHE A 33 -27.77 -7.24 77.72
CA PHE A 33 -29.15 -7.77 77.64
C PHE A 33 -30.08 -6.75 76.94
N GLY A 34 -31.02 -7.27 76.12
CA GLY A 34 -32.10 -6.43 75.60
C GLY A 34 -32.93 -7.13 74.54
N ALA A 35 -33.94 -7.88 74.92
CA ALA A 35 -34.91 -8.48 74.00
C ALA A 35 -35.74 -7.40 73.30
N SER A 36 -35.70 -7.34 72.03
CA SER A 36 -36.72 -6.72 71.19
C SER A 36 -36.86 -7.45 69.85
N ARG A 37 -37.99 -8.10 69.68
CA ARG A 37 -38.39 -8.75 68.43
C ARG A 37 -38.67 -7.66 67.40
N SER A 38 -37.73 -7.39 66.56
CA SER A 38 -37.99 -6.65 65.33
C SER A 38 -37.99 -7.59 64.19
N ARG A 39 -39.15 -7.77 63.59
CA ARG A 39 -39.42 -8.54 62.39
C ARG A 39 -38.71 -7.83 61.25
N LYS A 40 -37.49 -8.25 60.93
CA LYS A 40 -36.78 -7.74 59.75
C LYS A 40 -37.30 -8.46 58.50
N ASP A 41 -38.04 -7.71 57.70
CA ASP A 41 -38.32 -8.04 56.32
C ASP A 41 -37.01 -8.34 55.59
N HIS A 42 -36.80 -9.62 55.32
CA HIS A 42 -35.79 -10.04 54.38
C HIS A 42 -36.25 -9.67 52.97
N ARG A 43 -36.03 -8.42 52.56
CA ARG A 43 -36.01 -8.11 51.14
C ARG A 43 -34.86 -8.90 50.54
N LEU A 44 -35.22 -9.98 49.92
CA LEU A 44 -34.31 -10.67 49.02
C LEU A 44 -33.92 -9.71 47.88
N HIS A 45 -32.80 -9.04 48.05
CA HIS A 45 -32.14 -8.40 46.94
C HIS A 45 -31.78 -9.50 45.94
N VAL A 46 -32.65 -9.69 44.97
CA VAL A 46 -32.33 -10.46 43.77
C VAL A 46 -31.17 -9.74 43.10
N VAL A 47 -29.94 -10.14 43.47
CA VAL A 47 -28.75 -9.71 42.74
C VAL A 47 -28.89 -10.30 41.34
N ASN A 48 -29.38 -9.48 40.43
CA ASN A 48 -29.42 -9.78 39.03
C ASN A 48 -27.97 -9.97 38.54
N ARG A 49 -27.46 -11.19 38.72
CA ARG A 49 -26.20 -11.59 38.12
C ARG A 49 -26.37 -11.49 36.59
N ARG A 50 -26.08 -10.31 36.05
CA ARG A 50 -25.87 -10.17 34.62
C ARG A 50 -24.85 -11.26 34.25
N ARG A 51 -25.32 -12.28 33.60
CA ARG A 51 -24.43 -13.26 32.96
C ARG A 51 -23.59 -12.48 31.97
N VAL A 52 -22.35 -12.20 32.37
CA VAL A 52 -21.36 -11.72 31.42
C VAL A 52 -21.12 -12.88 30.48
N SER A 53 -21.78 -12.87 29.34
CA SER A 53 -21.49 -13.83 28.27
C SER A 53 -20.10 -13.52 27.77
N CYS A 54 -19.11 -14.25 28.27
CA CYS A 54 -17.79 -14.29 27.66
C CYS A 54 -17.96 -15.01 26.33
N THR A 55 -18.24 -14.27 25.25
CA THR A 55 -18.07 -14.80 23.91
C THR A 55 -16.59 -15.09 23.75
N ALA A 56 -16.24 -16.37 23.80
CA ALA A 56 -14.90 -16.84 23.51
C ALA A 56 -14.57 -16.41 22.08
N GLN A 57 -13.80 -15.34 21.90
CA GLN A 57 -13.24 -14.93 20.62
C GLN A 57 -12.16 -15.93 20.21
N ARG A 58 -12.60 -17.14 19.86
CA ARG A 58 -11.75 -18.10 19.16
C ARG A 58 -11.56 -17.58 17.74
N GLY A 59 -10.40 -17.04 17.43
CA GLY A 59 -10.05 -16.68 16.07
C GLY A 59 -9.42 -15.29 15.86
N SER A 60 -9.35 -14.44 16.86
CA SER A 60 -8.82 -13.07 16.70
C SER A 60 -7.34 -13.07 16.22
N GLY A 61 -6.53 -14.02 16.65
CA GLY A 61 -5.13 -14.13 16.23
C GLY A 61 -4.95 -14.59 14.78
N THR A 62 -5.76 -15.54 14.33
CA THR A 62 -5.68 -16.05 12.95
C THR A 62 -6.16 -15.02 11.93
N VAL A 63 -7.19 -14.24 12.25
CA VAL A 63 -7.68 -13.14 11.41
C VAL A 63 -6.63 -12.05 11.28
N LEU A 64 -5.93 -11.72 12.37
CA LEU A 64 -4.88 -10.71 12.37
C LEU A 64 -3.67 -11.16 11.54
N LEU A 65 -3.24 -12.40 11.68
CA LEU A 65 -2.17 -12.97 10.85
C LEU A 65 -2.57 -13.04 9.37
N ALA A 66 -3.79 -13.45 9.07
CA ALA A 66 -4.29 -13.51 7.70
C ALA A 66 -4.36 -12.11 7.05
N SER A 67 -4.80 -11.09 7.80
CA SER A 67 -4.84 -9.72 7.29
C SER A 67 -3.44 -9.15 7.03
N MET A 68 -2.46 -9.42 7.91
CA MET A 68 -1.07 -9.03 7.67
C MET A 68 -0.48 -9.73 6.44
N ALA A 69 -0.70 -11.04 6.31
CA ALA A 69 -0.24 -11.78 5.14
C ALA A 69 -0.84 -11.25 3.84
N LEU A 70 -2.14 -10.97 3.83
CA LEU A 70 -2.81 -10.37 2.68
C LEU A 70 -2.25 -8.98 2.36
N GLY A 71 -2.00 -8.15 3.37
CA GLY A 71 -1.39 -6.82 3.20
C GLY A 71 -0.01 -6.89 2.54
N VAL A 72 0.83 -7.83 2.96
CA VAL A 72 2.16 -8.04 2.34
C VAL A 72 2.03 -8.49 0.89
N VAL A 73 1.14 -9.43 0.58
CA VAL A 73 0.91 -9.88 -0.81
C VAL A 73 0.48 -8.72 -1.70
N VAL A 74 -0.47 -7.89 -1.26
CA VAL A 74 -0.93 -6.72 -2.01
C VAL A 74 0.19 -5.71 -2.21
N ALA A 75 1.02 -5.45 -1.20
CA ALA A 75 2.15 -4.53 -1.27
C ALA A 75 3.21 -5.01 -2.28
N VAL A 76 3.57 -6.29 -2.25
CA VAL A 76 4.53 -6.88 -3.20
C VAL A 76 3.99 -6.82 -4.63
N TRP A 77 2.71 -7.13 -4.82
CA TRP A 77 2.08 -7.07 -6.13
C TRP A 77 2.05 -5.63 -6.68
N GLY A 78 1.69 -4.66 -5.85
CA GLY A 78 1.75 -3.25 -6.21
C GLY A 78 3.17 -2.79 -6.58
N ALA A 79 4.19 -3.20 -5.82
CA ALA A 79 5.59 -2.89 -6.12
C ALA A 79 6.04 -3.46 -7.48
N MET A 80 5.60 -4.67 -7.85
CA MET A 80 5.91 -5.26 -9.16
C MET A 80 5.32 -4.45 -10.32
N ILE A 81 4.09 -3.93 -10.18
CA ILE A 81 3.46 -3.10 -11.21
C ILE A 81 4.24 -1.79 -11.39
N ILE A 82 4.55 -1.11 -10.29
CA ILE A 82 5.28 0.17 -10.32
C ILE A 82 6.67 -0.02 -10.93
N SER A 83 7.39 -1.08 -10.57
CA SER A 83 8.71 -1.39 -11.11
C SER A 83 8.66 -1.64 -12.62
N GLY A 84 7.63 -2.34 -13.10
CA GLY A 84 7.41 -2.58 -14.52
C GLY A 84 7.19 -1.28 -15.31
N TRP A 85 6.39 -0.37 -14.80
CA TRP A 85 6.16 0.92 -15.45
C TRP A 85 7.41 1.81 -15.46
N TYR A 86 8.15 1.82 -14.35
CA TYR A 86 9.40 2.56 -14.25
C TYR A 86 10.46 2.04 -15.25
N SER A 87 10.63 0.73 -15.38
CA SER A 87 11.57 0.14 -16.35
C SER A 87 11.17 0.43 -17.80
N THR A 88 9.87 0.38 -18.11
CA THR A 88 9.36 0.73 -19.44
C THR A 88 9.61 2.21 -19.77
N SER A 89 9.41 3.11 -18.81
CA SER A 89 9.71 4.53 -18.99
C SER A 89 11.18 4.76 -19.29
N ARG A 90 12.09 4.15 -18.54
CA ARG A 90 13.53 4.24 -18.80
C ARG A 90 13.90 3.68 -20.17
N LEU A 91 13.35 2.55 -20.56
CA LEU A 91 13.57 1.96 -21.87
C LEU A 91 13.12 2.92 -22.99
N ALA A 92 11.96 3.56 -22.84
CA ALA A 92 11.46 4.52 -23.81
C ALA A 92 12.40 5.73 -23.96
N HIS A 93 12.92 6.28 -22.87
CA HIS A 93 13.90 7.37 -22.90
C HIS A 93 15.19 6.95 -23.61
N HIS A 94 15.78 5.81 -23.22
CA HIS A 94 16.99 5.30 -23.89
C HIS A 94 16.77 5.05 -25.38
N SER A 95 15.63 4.49 -25.75
CA SER A 95 15.28 4.24 -27.14
C SER A 95 15.15 5.55 -27.94
N ALA A 96 14.52 6.58 -27.35
CA ALA A 96 14.40 7.89 -27.97
C ALA A 96 15.77 8.54 -28.20
N ASP A 97 16.64 8.50 -27.19
CA ASP A 97 18.00 9.08 -27.27
C ASP A 97 18.85 8.36 -28.35
N ILE A 98 18.83 7.03 -28.35
CA ILE A 98 19.57 6.24 -29.36
C ILE A 98 19.03 6.52 -30.75
N ALA A 99 17.70 6.59 -30.92
CA ALA A 99 17.10 6.86 -32.20
C ALA A 99 17.40 8.27 -32.71
N ALA A 100 17.38 9.28 -31.83
CA ALA A 100 17.71 10.66 -32.16
C ALA A 100 19.20 10.79 -32.54
N LEU A 101 20.11 10.16 -31.77
CA LEU A 101 21.53 10.16 -32.04
C LEU A 101 21.88 9.45 -33.36
N ALA A 102 21.27 8.30 -33.61
CA ALA A 102 21.45 7.56 -34.84
C ALA A 102 20.95 8.34 -36.05
N ALA A 103 19.84 9.06 -35.93
CA ALA A 103 19.30 9.93 -36.95
C ALA A 103 20.21 11.16 -37.22
N ALA A 104 20.78 11.77 -36.17
CA ALA A 104 21.72 12.86 -36.30
C ALA A 104 22.98 12.43 -37.05
N GLN A 105 23.56 11.28 -36.72
CA GLN A 105 24.72 10.71 -37.41
C GLN A 105 24.41 10.32 -38.88
N ALA A 106 23.18 9.89 -39.15
CA ALA A 106 22.75 9.58 -40.50
C ALA A 106 22.67 10.86 -41.35
N HIS A 107 22.16 11.94 -40.77
CA HIS A 107 22.09 13.25 -41.41
C HIS A 107 23.48 13.76 -41.83
N GLU A 108 24.46 13.68 -40.93
CA GLU A 108 25.87 14.03 -41.24
C GLU A 108 26.47 13.25 -42.39
N LYS A 109 26.07 12.01 -42.57
CA LYS A 109 26.49 11.13 -43.66
C LYS A 109 25.68 11.27 -44.93
N GLY A 110 24.71 12.17 -44.99
CA GLY A 110 23.81 12.36 -46.13
C GLY A 110 22.81 11.21 -46.30
N ILE A 111 22.59 10.41 -45.25
CA ILE A 111 21.61 9.30 -45.26
C ILE A 111 20.30 9.84 -44.67
N GLU A 112 19.16 9.28 -45.14
CA GLU A 112 17.85 9.71 -44.68
C GLU A 112 17.67 9.41 -43.16
N PRO A 113 17.58 10.45 -42.29
CA PRO A 113 17.66 10.31 -40.84
C PRO A 113 16.51 9.52 -40.23
N CYS A 114 15.27 9.78 -40.73
CA CYS A 114 14.06 9.19 -40.11
C CYS A 114 13.94 7.68 -40.37
N SER A 115 14.53 7.18 -41.48
CA SER A 115 14.60 5.75 -41.76
C SER A 115 15.52 5.02 -40.77
N VAL A 116 16.64 5.66 -40.40
CA VAL A 116 17.60 5.13 -39.42
C VAL A 116 17.02 5.20 -38.03
N ALA A 117 16.37 6.33 -37.64
CA ALA A 117 15.66 6.47 -36.39
C ALA A 117 14.62 5.35 -36.18
N ARG A 118 13.86 5.03 -37.24
CA ARG A 118 12.84 3.97 -37.18
C ARG A 118 13.45 2.61 -36.91
N LYS A 119 14.55 2.27 -37.58
CA LYS A 119 15.29 1.01 -37.36
C LYS A 119 15.85 0.94 -35.95
N ALA A 120 16.41 2.02 -35.44
CA ALA A 120 16.93 2.10 -34.07
C ALA A 120 15.82 1.94 -33.03
N ALA A 121 14.67 2.59 -33.21
CA ALA A 121 13.52 2.43 -32.31
C ALA A 121 12.99 0.99 -32.31
N GLN A 122 12.85 0.38 -33.50
CA GLN A 122 12.38 -1.01 -33.63
C GLN A 122 13.35 -2.01 -32.97
N ALA A 123 14.65 -1.80 -33.08
CA ALA A 123 15.65 -2.64 -32.44
C ALA A 123 15.58 -2.58 -30.88
N ASN A 124 15.00 -1.53 -30.34
CA ASN A 124 14.76 -1.33 -28.89
C ASN A 124 13.30 -1.60 -28.49
N GLU A 125 12.55 -2.39 -29.25
CA GLU A 125 11.15 -2.76 -28.96
C GLU A 125 10.20 -1.56 -28.80
N THR A 126 10.53 -0.42 -29.42
CA THR A 126 9.69 0.78 -29.44
C THR A 126 9.24 1.13 -30.85
N THR A 127 8.25 1.98 -30.98
CA THR A 127 7.76 2.44 -32.28
C THR A 127 8.02 3.93 -32.44
N LEU A 128 8.57 4.30 -33.60
CA LEU A 128 8.72 5.71 -33.95
C LEU A 128 7.34 6.33 -34.20
N SER A 129 6.98 7.37 -33.43
CA SER A 129 5.72 8.09 -33.59
C SER A 129 5.87 9.35 -34.42
N SER A 130 6.99 10.07 -34.29
CA SER A 130 7.30 11.23 -35.14
C SER A 130 8.82 11.38 -35.29
N CYS A 131 9.23 11.98 -36.40
CA CYS A 131 10.61 12.34 -36.68
C CYS A 131 10.62 13.59 -37.54
N THR A 132 11.30 14.63 -37.09
CA THR A 132 11.48 15.89 -37.82
C THR A 132 12.94 16.28 -37.80
N VAL A 133 13.40 16.85 -38.90
CA VAL A 133 14.75 17.37 -39.06
C VAL A 133 14.64 18.84 -39.40
N ASP A 134 15.03 19.69 -38.46
CA ASP A 134 15.09 21.13 -38.66
C ASP A 134 16.54 21.49 -39.00
N ALA A 135 16.82 21.69 -40.26
CA ALA A 135 18.16 22.03 -40.75
C ALA A 135 18.22 23.49 -41.17
N SER A 136 19.17 24.22 -40.62
CA SER A 136 19.58 25.53 -41.08
C SER A 136 20.92 25.46 -41.84
N SER A 137 21.36 26.56 -42.41
CA SER A 137 22.64 26.58 -43.15
C SER A 137 23.89 26.30 -42.33
N VAL A 138 23.78 26.37 -40.99
CA VAL A 138 24.90 26.25 -40.05
C VAL A 138 24.68 25.16 -39.01
N ASP A 139 23.43 24.80 -38.75
CA ASP A 139 23.08 23.92 -37.63
C ASP A 139 21.86 23.05 -38.01
N TYR A 140 21.74 21.87 -37.38
CA TYR A 140 20.57 21.04 -37.53
C TYR A 140 20.14 20.46 -36.18
N VAL A 141 18.86 20.20 -36.03
CA VAL A 141 18.29 19.50 -34.88
C VAL A 141 17.36 18.40 -35.37
N VAL A 142 17.59 17.19 -34.94
CA VAL A 142 16.72 16.06 -35.19
C VAL A 142 15.88 15.81 -33.96
N THR A 143 14.56 15.92 -34.10
CA THR A 143 13.58 15.63 -33.04
C THR A 143 12.93 14.30 -33.34
N VAL A 144 13.05 13.36 -32.40
CA VAL A 144 12.50 12.02 -32.51
C VAL A 144 11.57 11.75 -31.36
N SER A 145 10.35 11.28 -31.65
CA SER A 145 9.41 10.79 -30.62
C SER A 145 9.18 9.31 -30.82
N VAL A 146 9.33 8.55 -29.74
CA VAL A 146 9.07 7.12 -29.72
C VAL A 146 7.94 6.80 -28.76
N THR A 147 7.20 5.73 -29.05
CA THR A 147 6.12 5.21 -28.22
C THR A 147 6.47 3.80 -27.77
N ALA A 148 6.39 3.55 -26.47
CA ALA A 148 6.55 2.24 -25.86
C ALA A 148 5.26 1.77 -25.21
N GLN A 149 5.00 0.46 -25.23
CA GLN A 149 3.86 -0.14 -24.54
C GLN A 149 4.20 -0.36 -23.07
N LEU A 150 3.32 0.10 -22.18
CA LEU A 150 3.47 -0.12 -20.74
C LEU A 150 3.23 -1.59 -20.39
N ARG A 151 4.17 -2.20 -19.68
CA ARG A 151 4.07 -3.57 -19.15
C ARG A 151 4.21 -3.56 -17.63
N PRO A 152 3.37 -4.28 -16.87
CA PRO A 152 2.23 -5.11 -17.30
C PRO A 152 1.04 -4.29 -17.80
N MET A 153 0.31 -4.85 -18.77
CA MET A 153 -0.92 -4.23 -19.28
C MET A 153 -2.03 -4.38 -18.22
N LEU A 154 -2.42 -3.28 -17.60
CA LEU A 154 -3.57 -3.25 -16.70
C LEU A 154 -4.86 -3.12 -17.54
N HIS A 155 -5.75 -4.11 -17.39
CA HIS A 155 -7.08 -4.11 -18.02
C HIS A 155 -8.08 -3.23 -17.25
N ILE A 156 -7.63 -2.05 -16.81
CA ILE A 156 -8.46 -1.08 -16.08
C ILE A 156 -8.94 -0.03 -17.09
N PRO A 157 -10.24 0.28 -17.14
CA PRO A 157 -10.74 1.36 -17.99
C PRO A 157 -10.04 2.67 -17.60
N ARG A 158 -9.56 3.42 -18.62
CA ARG A 158 -8.79 4.67 -18.51
C ARG A 158 -7.33 4.55 -18.03
N ALA A 159 -6.78 3.34 -17.84
CA ALA A 159 -5.34 3.20 -17.59
C ALA A 159 -4.54 3.54 -18.85
N PRO A 160 -3.41 4.28 -18.74
CA PRO A 160 -2.52 4.53 -19.86
C PRO A 160 -1.92 3.20 -20.33
N ARG A 161 -1.89 2.97 -21.65
CA ARG A 161 -1.35 1.74 -22.25
C ARG A 161 0.00 1.96 -22.91
N THR A 162 0.30 3.20 -23.23
CA THR A 162 1.51 3.60 -23.94
C THR A 162 2.10 4.84 -23.30
N ILE A 163 3.42 4.98 -23.41
CA ILE A 163 4.16 6.19 -23.07
C ILE A 163 4.86 6.69 -24.33
N THR A 164 4.79 8.00 -24.58
CA THR A 164 5.51 8.66 -25.68
C THR A 164 6.60 9.55 -25.10
N VAL A 165 7.80 9.41 -25.60
CA VAL A 165 8.98 10.18 -25.17
C VAL A 165 9.60 10.84 -26.40
N THR A 166 10.01 12.08 -26.24
CA THR A 166 10.68 12.87 -27.28
C THR A 166 12.12 13.14 -26.87
N SER A 167 13.04 12.94 -27.80
CA SER A 167 14.45 13.28 -27.66
C SER A 167 14.92 14.14 -28.84
N LEU A 168 15.93 14.98 -28.58
CA LEU A 168 16.53 15.87 -29.56
C LEU A 168 18.01 15.57 -29.67
N ALA A 169 18.52 15.56 -30.89
CA ALA A 169 19.97 15.45 -31.16
C ALA A 169 20.38 16.42 -32.23
N GLY A 170 21.58 17.01 -32.06
CA GLY A 170 22.18 17.96 -32.99
C GLY A 170 23.67 18.12 -32.72
N PRO A 171 24.41 18.88 -33.52
CA PRO A 171 25.82 19.12 -33.32
C PRO A 171 26.06 19.87 -32.02
N GLN A 172 27.07 19.45 -31.27
CA GLN A 172 27.52 20.14 -30.07
C GLN A 172 28.51 21.23 -30.46
N LYS A 173 28.27 22.47 -30.08
CA LYS A 173 29.20 23.60 -30.23
C LYS A 173 30.18 23.64 -29.06
#